data_22aa1118eb413684148ddc52f60a1422
#
_entry.id   22aa1118eb413684148ddc52f60a1422
#
_cell.length_a   1.000
_cell.length_b   1.000
_cell.length_c   1.000
_cell.angle_alpha   90.00
_cell.angle_beta   90.00
_cell.angle_gamma   90.00
#
_symmetry.space_group_name_H-M   'P 1'
#
loop_
_entity.id
_entity.type
_entity.pdbx_description
1 polymer ?
#
loop_
_entity_poly.entity_id
_entity_poly.type
_entity_poly.pdbx_seq_one_letter_code
_entity_poly.pdbx_strand_id
1 'polypeptide(L)'
;CSTLLMGALLSACGGNEPVSAERYAESDGMTAAIRGNIAAVSHLSEVAEIDHSRLGHEAGSPMPPARVVIFSDKQLEADLINQQQLVALDLPLRILAYEPHPGERSRVIYNSFDYLASRYALGGQDSSPYRQRYTQAMEDALQGIDKGAVAEFADNDMQPDGIVTITSPFDFEETLARVNAAIDAQGDTVRFGLVDFQANAAELDVALRPTTLILFGGPGPGGKAMADAVTLCLDAFCQKFLVWEDEQGVVHLSFNDLLDLAERQQVPKRLPLRVVNFRLNSVFSEALEAG
;
A
#
# COMPACT_ATOMS: atom_id res chain seq x y z
N CYS A 1 -37.30 -58.69 -0.43
CA CYS A 1 -37.25 -57.33 -0.95
C CYS A 1 -36.46 -56.47 0.04
N SER A 2 -35.15 -56.27 -0.19
CA SER A 2 -34.31 -55.36 0.60
C SER A 2 -33.77 -54.32 -0.35
N THR A 3 -34.25 -53.11 -0.19
CA THR A 3 -33.81 -51.95 -0.95
C THR A 3 -32.60 -51.35 -0.26
N LEU A 4 -31.41 -51.47 -0.87
CA LEU A 4 -30.22 -50.74 -0.46
C LEU A 4 -30.38 -49.25 -0.88
N LEU A 5 -30.42 -48.37 0.08
CA LEU A 5 -30.20 -46.94 -0.13
C LEU A 5 -28.67 -46.69 -0.23
N MET A 6 -28.22 -46.37 -1.43
CA MET A 6 -26.86 -45.93 -1.68
C MET A 6 -26.78 -44.44 -1.44
N GLY A 7 -26.26 -44.04 -0.26
CA GLY A 7 -26.01 -42.67 0.09
C GLY A 7 -24.82 -42.15 -0.72
N ALA A 8 -25.07 -41.18 -1.62
CA ALA A 8 -24.01 -40.44 -2.30
C ALA A 8 -23.39 -39.47 -1.29
N LEU A 9 -22.17 -39.76 -0.87
CA LEU A 9 -21.28 -38.79 -0.22
C LEU A 9 -20.83 -37.75 -1.28
N LEU A 10 -21.48 -36.63 -1.31
CA LEU A 10 -20.99 -35.45 -2.00
C LEU A 10 -19.76 -34.97 -1.25
N SER A 11 -18.59 -35.33 -1.74
CA SER A 11 -17.30 -34.77 -1.37
C SER A 11 -17.31 -33.33 -1.85
N ALA A 12 -17.55 -32.37 -0.95
CA ALA A 12 -17.34 -30.96 -1.19
C ALA A 12 -15.81 -30.70 -1.20
N CYS A 13 -15.19 -31.01 -2.34
CA CYS A 13 -13.91 -30.40 -2.68
C CYS A 13 -14.21 -28.94 -2.94
N GLY A 14 -13.96 -28.09 -1.93
CA GLY A 14 -13.87 -26.64 -2.11
C GLY A 14 -12.63 -26.32 -2.94
N GLY A 15 -12.69 -26.61 -4.24
CA GLY A 15 -11.76 -26.08 -5.21
C GLY A 15 -12.08 -24.61 -5.38
N ASN A 16 -11.08 -23.74 -5.23
CA ASN A 16 -11.16 -22.34 -5.64
C ASN A 16 -11.52 -22.31 -7.14
N GLU A 17 -12.79 -22.10 -7.46
CA GLU A 17 -13.16 -21.83 -8.84
C GLU A 17 -12.44 -20.56 -9.29
N PRO A 18 -11.83 -20.56 -10.49
CA PRO A 18 -11.19 -19.35 -11.00
C PRO A 18 -12.24 -18.25 -11.10
N VAL A 19 -11.94 -17.09 -10.51
CA VAL A 19 -12.78 -15.90 -10.61
C VAL A 19 -12.90 -15.57 -12.09
N SER A 20 -14.13 -15.44 -12.60
CA SER A 20 -14.35 -15.22 -14.03
C SER A 20 -13.70 -13.91 -14.50
N ALA A 21 -13.17 -13.90 -15.73
CA ALA A 21 -12.60 -12.68 -16.32
C ALA A 21 -13.60 -11.51 -16.35
N GLU A 22 -14.88 -11.79 -16.47
CA GLU A 22 -15.97 -10.83 -16.40
C GLU A 22 -16.01 -10.05 -15.09
N ARG A 23 -15.72 -10.71 -13.97
CA ARG A 23 -15.73 -10.08 -12.65
C ARG A 23 -14.63 -9.03 -12.50
N TYR A 24 -13.51 -9.21 -13.17
CA TYR A 24 -12.41 -8.23 -13.13
C TYR A 24 -12.54 -7.10 -14.15
N ALA A 25 -13.41 -7.23 -15.15
CA ALA A 25 -13.42 -6.36 -16.32
C ALA A 25 -13.54 -4.87 -15.97
N GLU A 26 -14.37 -4.51 -15.00
CA GLU A 26 -14.58 -3.11 -14.62
C GLU A 26 -13.36 -2.52 -13.88
N SER A 27 -12.83 -3.24 -12.88
CA SER A 27 -11.62 -2.80 -12.15
C SER A 27 -10.38 -2.80 -13.05
N ASP A 28 -10.25 -3.77 -13.96
CA ASP A 28 -9.19 -3.82 -14.97
C ASP A 28 -9.28 -2.62 -15.91
N GLY A 29 -10.49 -2.27 -16.38
CA GLY A 29 -10.72 -1.11 -17.24
C GLY A 29 -10.35 0.21 -16.55
N MET A 30 -10.73 0.39 -15.28
CA MET A 30 -10.35 1.56 -14.49
C MET A 30 -8.83 1.63 -14.30
N THR A 31 -8.20 0.52 -13.94
CA THR A 31 -6.74 0.45 -13.76
C THR A 31 -6.00 0.77 -15.05
N ALA A 32 -6.44 0.23 -16.18
CA ALA A 32 -5.83 0.50 -17.48
C ALA A 32 -5.96 1.99 -17.88
N ALA A 33 -7.11 2.62 -17.60
CA ALA A 33 -7.32 4.04 -17.85
C ALA A 33 -6.38 4.90 -16.98
N ILE A 34 -6.29 4.62 -15.67
CA ILE A 34 -5.41 5.33 -14.74
C ILE A 34 -3.95 5.23 -15.21
N ARG A 35 -3.47 4.03 -15.55
CA ARG A 35 -2.11 3.82 -16.04
C ARG A 35 -1.84 4.54 -17.37
N GLY A 36 -2.82 4.53 -18.27
CA GLY A 36 -2.74 5.28 -19.53
C GLY A 36 -2.64 6.78 -19.31
N ASN A 37 -3.40 7.32 -18.36
CA ASN A 37 -3.37 8.73 -17.98
C ASN A 37 -2.01 9.11 -17.37
N ILE A 38 -1.49 8.32 -16.43
CA ILE A 38 -0.16 8.52 -15.82
C ILE A 38 0.92 8.54 -16.91
N ALA A 39 0.90 7.59 -17.83
CA ALA A 39 1.88 7.52 -18.92
C ALA A 39 1.80 8.69 -19.91
N ALA A 40 0.66 9.39 -20.00
CA ALA A 40 0.48 10.56 -20.85
C ALA A 40 1.03 11.86 -20.24
N VAL A 41 1.35 11.87 -18.94
CA VAL A 41 1.81 13.06 -18.20
C VAL A 41 3.30 12.96 -17.94
N SER A 42 4.08 13.87 -18.49
CA SER A 42 5.56 13.77 -18.55
C SER A 42 6.27 13.78 -17.17
N HIS A 43 5.64 14.35 -16.13
CA HIS A 43 6.21 14.40 -14.79
C HIS A 43 5.69 13.30 -13.86
N LEU A 44 4.78 12.45 -14.34
CA LEU A 44 4.30 11.27 -13.63
C LEU A 44 4.98 10.01 -14.20
N SER A 45 5.23 9.05 -13.34
CA SER A 45 5.78 7.75 -13.73
C SER A 45 5.20 6.63 -12.87
N GLU A 46 4.80 5.53 -13.50
CA GLU A 46 4.36 4.34 -12.77
C GLU A 46 5.56 3.71 -12.04
N VAL A 47 5.36 3.39 -10.77
CA VAL A 47 6.33 2.69 -9.91
C VAL A 47 6.00 1.21 -9.82
N ALA A 48 4.73 0.90 -9.56
CA ALA A 48 4.25 -0.48 -9.47
C ALA A 48 2.73 -0.54 -9.73
N GLU A 49 2.30 -1.69 -10.23
CA GLU A 49 0.89 -2.09 -10.23
C GLU A 49 0.78 -3.42 -9.49
N ILE A 50 -0.16 -3.53 -8.53
CA ILE A 50 -0.31 -4.73 -7.72
C ILE A 50 -1.76 -5.19 -7.78
N ASP A 51 -1.98 -6.37 -8.37
CA ASP A 51 -3.27 -7.05 -8.40
C ASP A 51 -3.42 -7.95 -7.17
N HIS A 52 -3.92 -7.38 -6.10
CA HIS A 52 -4.09 -8.09 -4.83
C HIS A 52 -5.02 -9.29 -4.95
N SER A 53 -6.07 -9.15 -5.74
CA SER A 53 -7.10 -10.17 -5.88
C SER A 53 -6.60 -11.39 -6.64
N ARG A 54 -5.85 -11.21 -7.74
CA ARG A 54 -5.26 -12.35 -8.47
C ARG A 54 -4.14 -13.00 -7.68
N LEU A 55 -3.26 -12.22 -7.07
CA LEU A 55 -2.21 -12.74 -6.18
C LEU A 55 -2.80 -13.51 -4.99
N GLY A 56 -3.84 -12.98 -4.34
CA GLY A 56 -4.55 -13.66 -3.26
C GLY A 56 -5.21 -14.95 -3.72
N HIS A 57 -5.84 -14.95 -4.89
CA HIS A 57 -6.45 -16.14 -5.48
C HIS A 57 -5.42 -17.25 -5.76
N GLU A 58 -4.30 -16.90 -6.40
CA GLU A 58 -3.19 -17.82 -6.69
C GLU A 58 -2.60 -18.41 -5.40
N ALA A 59 -2.57 -17.63 -4.33
CA ALA A 59 -2.13 -18.07 -3.01
C ALA A 59 -3.23 -18.79 -2.18
N GLY A 60 -4.37 -19.12 -2.77
CA GLY A 60 -5.48 -19.82 -2.09
C GLY A 60 -6.26 -18.94 -1.09
N SER A 61 -6.21 -17.64 -1.25
CA SER A 61 -6.86 -16.62 -0.40
C SER A 61 -7.68 -15.66 -1.26
N PRO A 62 -8.79 -16.11 -1.88
CA PRO A 62 -9.59 -15.32 -2.80
C PRO A 62 -10.21 -14.11 -2.08
N MET A 63 -10.26 -12.97 -2.77
CA MET A 63 -10.81 -11.71 -2.32
C MET A 63 -11.49 -10.98 -3.48
N PRO A 64 -12.31 -9.94 -3.23
CA PRO A 64 -12.89 -9.12 -4.29
C PRO A 64 -11.81 -8.47 -5.18
N PRO A 65 -12.13 -8.13 -6.46
CA PRO A 65 -11.23 -7.38 -7.31
C PRO A 65 -10.65 -6.15 -6.61
N ALA A 66 -9.32 -6.04 -6.62
CA ALA A 66 -8.60 -4.94 -6.00
C ALA A 66 -7.21 -4.81 -6.63
N ARG A 67 -6.95 -3.66 -7.27
CA ARG A 67 -5.67 -3.35 -7.92
C ARG A 67 -5.23 -1.96 -7.54
N VAL A 68 -4.03 -1.85 -7.01
CA VAL A 68 -3.42 -0.56 -6.68
C VAL A 68 -2.39 -0.18 -7.75
N VAL A 69 -2.48 1.06 -8.22
CA VAL A 69 -1.47 1.70 -9.04
C VAL A 69 -0.69 2.66 -8.16
N ILE A 70 0.62 2.50 -8.13
CA ILE A 70 1.57 3.32 -7.39
C ILE A 70 2.38 4.11 -8.43
N PHE A 71 2.40 5.42 -8.30
CA PHE A 71 3.05 6.30 -9.26
C PHE A 71 3.72 7.50 -8.59
N SER A 72 4.78 7.98 -9.20
CA SER A 72 5.66 9.02 -8.68
C SER A 72 5.46 10.34 -9.41
N ASP A 73 5.45 11.42 -8.64
CA ASP A 73 5.85 12.77 -9.04
C ASP A 73 7.10 13.12 -8.22
N LYS A 74 8.27 12.90 -8.80
CA LYS A 74 9.55 13.01 -8.09
C LYS A 74 9.78 14.38 -7.44
N GLN A 75 9.31 15.47 -8.08
CA GLN A 75 9.46 16.81 -7.52
C GLN A 75 8.56 17.00 -6.30
N LEU A 76 7.30 16.57 -6.37
CA LEU A 76 6.37 16.62 -5.24
C LEU A 76 6.90 15.77 -4.07
N GLU A 77 7.40 14.58 -4.35
CA GLU A 77 7.97 13.68 -3.35
C GLU A 77 9.17 14.33 -2.65
N ALA A 78 10.13 14.86 -3.41
CA ALA A 78 11.30 15.54 -2.86
C ALA A 78 10.91 16.74 -1.99
N ASP A 79 9.96 17.56 -2.45
CA ASP A 79 9.48 18.72 -1.74
C ASP A 79 8.79 18.35 -0.41
N LEU A 80 7.91 17.33 -0.42
CA LEU A 80 7.20 16.88 0.77
C LEU A 80 8.15 16.22 1.78
N ILE A 81 9.08 15.38 1.32
CA ILE A 81 10.06 14.68 2.18
C ILE A 81 11.01 15.71 2.84
N ASN A 82 11.36 16.77 2.15
CA ASN A 82 12.15 17.87 2.74
C ASN A 82 11.37 18.63 3.82
N GLN A 83 10.04 18.68 3.76
CA GLN A 83 9.20 19.25 4.83
C GLN A 83 9.12 18.32 6.05
N GLN A 84 8.85 17.05 5.80
CA GLN A 84 8.71 16.03 6.81
C GLN A 84 9.09 14.66 6.22
N GLN A 85 10.27 14.17 6.57
CA GLN A 85 10.85 12.97 5.96
C GLN A 85 9.95 11.72 6.10
N LEU A 86 9.22 11.59 7.22
CA LEU A 86 8.36 10.47 7.48
C LEU A 86 7.18 10.35 6.49
N VAL A 87 6.80 11.45 5.77
CA VAL A 87 5.76 11.40 4.73
C VAL A 87 6.08 10.41 3.61
N ALA A 88 7.36 10.10 3.42
CA ALA A 88 7.81 9.07 2.47
C ALA A 88 7.14 7.70 2.68
N LEU A 89 6.62 7.43 3.87
CA LEU A 89 5.85 6.22 4.16
C LEU A 89 4.53 6.14 3.36
N ASP A 90 3.90 7.27 3.05
CA ASP A 90 2.68 7.34 2.24
C ASP A 90 2.91 7.84 0.81
N LEU A 91 4.16 7.97 0.41
CA LEU A 91 4.60 8.17 -0.96
C LEU A 91 5.18 6.85 -1.51
N PRO A 92 5.27 6.67 -2.85
CA PRO A 92 4.64 7.47 -3.93
C PRO A 92 3.12 7.49 -3.87
N LEU A 93 2.52 8.31 -4.73
CA LEU A 93 1.07 8.45 -4.86
C LEU A 93 0.39 7.11 -5.20
N ARG A 94 -0.85 6.91 -4.75
CA ARG A 94 -1.56 5.63 -4.92
C ARG A 94 -3.02 5.82 -5.24
N ILE A 95 -3.50 4.95 -6.11
CA ILE A 95 -4.92 4.84 -6.47
C ILE A 95 -5.30 3.37 -6.46
N LEU A 96 -6.36 3.02 -5.73
CA LEU A 96 -6.90 1.67 -5.67
C LEU A 96 -8.19 1.62 -6.50
N ALA A 97 -8.24 0.75 -7.50
CA ALA A 97 -9.46 0.34 -8.18
C ALA A 97 -9.95 -0.97 -7.56
N TYR A 98 -11.19 -1.00 -7.05
CA TYR A 98 -11.67 -2.13 -6.26
C TYR A 98 -13.19 -2.33 -6.38
N GLU A 99 -13.64 -3.55 -6.11
CA GLU A 99 -15.05 -3.92 -5.93
C GLU A 99 -15.37 -3.87 -4.42
N PRO A 100 -16.25 -2.97 -3.95
CA PRO A 100 -16.51 -2.81 -2.51
C PRO A 100 -17.09 -4.08 -1.85
N HIS A 101 -18.06 -4.70 -2.54
CA HIS A 101 -18.66 -5.97 -2.14
C HIS A 101 -18.88 -6.85 -3.37
N PRO A 102 -18.90 -8.18 -3.20
CA PRO A 102 -19.07 -9.12 -4.32
C PRO A 102 -20.30 -8.79 -5.19
N GLY A 103 -20.06 -8.48 -6.48
CA GLY A 103 -21.08 -8.13 -7.46
C GLY A 103 -21.49 -6.66 -7.50
N GLU A 104 -20.89 -5.80 -6.70
CA GLU A 104 -21.06 -4.35 -6.82
C GLU A 104 -20.18 -3.75 -7.93
N ARG A 105 -20.54 -2.56 -8.37
CA ARG A 105 -19.71 -1.81 -9.32
C ARG A 105 -18.37 -1.43 -8.71
N SER A 106 -17.34 -1.50 -9.52
CA SER A 106 -15.99 -1.09 -9.11
C SER A 106 -15.94 0.41 -8.82
N ARG A 107 -15.10 0.77 -7.88
CA ARG A 107 -14.81 2.14 -7.44
C ARG A 107 -13.33 2.40 -7.45
N VAL A 108 -12.98 3.66 -7.35
CA VAL A 108 -11.61 4.14 -7.17
C VAL A 108 -11.53 4.91 -5.87
N ILE A 109 -10.46 4.67 -5.10
CA ILE A 109 -10.19 5.40 -3.86
C ILE A 109 -8.72 5.76 -3.76
N TYR A 110 -8.43 6.91 -3.13
CA TYR A 110 -7.09 7.40 -2.81
C TYR A 110 -7.10 8.22 -1.51
N ASN A 111 -5.93 8.53 -0.96
CA ASN A 111 -5.81 9.46 0.16
C ASN A 111 -5.78 10.89 -0.37
N SER A 112 -6.50 11.81 0.26
CA SER A 112 -6.45 13.23 -0.11
C SER A 112 -5.16 13.89 0.39
N PHE A 113 -4.87 15.10 -0.11
CA PHE A 113 -3.77 15.90 0.46
C PHE A 113 -4.03 16.26 1.92
N ASP A 114 -5.29 16.49 2.31
CA ASP A 114 -5.66 16.79 3.69
C ASP A 114 -5.32 15.64 4.64
N TYR A 115 -5.50 14.41 4.17
CA TYR A 115 -5.06 13.21 4.86
C TYR A 115 -3.54 13.23 5.13
N LEU A 116 -2.72 13.49 4.11
CA LEU A 116 -1.27 13.55 4.27
C LEU A 116 -0.87 14.72 5.19
N ALA A 117 -1.45 15.90 4.96
CA ALA A 117 -1.15 17.10 5.73
C ALA A 117 -1.47 16.91 7.21
N SER A 118 -2.60 16.30 7.53
CA SER A 118 -3.01 15.99 8.90
C SER A 118 -2.07 14.97 9.55
N ARG A 119 -1.81 13.86 8.84
CA ARG A 119 -1.00 12.75 9.36
C ARG A 119 0.45 13.13 9.66
N TYR A 120 1.04 13.97 8.82
CA TYR A 120 2.45 14.32 8.88
C TYR A 120 2.70 15.77 9.31
N ALA A 121 1.65 16.45 9.78
CA ALA A 121 1.73 17.84 10.17
C ALA A 121 2.37 18.76 9.11
N LEU A 122 2.01 18.56 7.83
CA LEU A 122 2.51 19.34 6.69
C LEU A 122 1.90 20.75 6.63
N GLY A 123 1.64 21.35 7.77
CA GLY A 123 0.89 22.60 7.93
C GLY A 123 1.75 23.83 8.17
N GLY A 124 2.86 24.01 7.46
CA GLY A 124 3.56 25.30 7.42
C GLY A 124 2.71 26.37 6.72
N GLN A 125 3.10 27.65 6.85
CA GLN A 125 2.34 28.80 6.31
C GLN A 125 2.10 28.78 4.79
N ASP A 126 2.67 27.82 4.05
CA ASP A 126 2.52 27.69 2.61
C ASP A 126 2.49 26.22 2.12
N SER A 127 1.51 25.46 2.57
CA SER A 127 1.23 24.13 2.00
C SER A 127 0.48 24.19 0.65
N SER A 128 0.07 25.40 0.22
CA SER A 128 -0.74 25.63 -0.98
C SER A 128 -0.11 25.09 -2.28
N PRO A 129 1.20 25.28 -2.57
CA PRO A 129 1.81 24.75 -3.79
C PRO A 129 1.83 23.22 -3.81
N TYR A 130 2.11 22.57 -2.69
CA TYR A 130 2.16 21.11 -2.57
C TYR A 130 0.76 20.50 -2.74
N ARG A 131 -0.23 21.12 -2.11
CA ARG A 131 -1.65 20.76 -2.28
C ARG A 131 -2.07 20.85 -3.74
N GLN A 132 -1.75 21.96 -4.39
CA GLN A 132 -2.11 22.18 -5.79
C GLN A 132 -1.48 21.11 -6.68
N ARG A 133 -0.19 20.83 -6.49
CA ARG A 133 0.53 19.82 -7.28
C ARG A 133 0.00 18.41 -7.02
N TYR A 134 -0.26 18.06 -5.75
CA TYR A 134 -0.86 16.78 -5.38
C TYR A 134 -2.23 16.58 -6.03
N THR A 135 -3.10 17.60 -5.91
CA THR A 135 -4.45 17.57 -6.48
C THR A 135 -4.37 17.43 -8.00
N GLN A 136 -3.48 18.19 -8.65
CA GLN A 136 -3.30 18.10 -10.10
C GLN A 136 -2.82 16.70 -10.53
N ALA A 137 -1.85 16.11 -9.83
CA ALA A 137 -1.38 14.75 -10.14
C ALA A 137 -2.51 13.69 -10.04
N MET A 138 -3.38 13.83 -9.01
CA MET A 138 -4.55 12.96 -8.87
C MET A 138 -5.61 13.21 -9.95
N GLU A 139 -5.90 14.46 -10.27
CA GLU A 139 -6.85 14.82 -11.36
C GLU A 139 -6.36 14.31 -12.71
N ASP A 140 -5.08 14.44 -12.99
CA ASP A 140 -4.47 13.94 -14.22
C ASP A 140 -4.57 12.41 -14.30
N ALA A 141 -4.22 11.69 -13.22
CA ALA A 141 -4.29 10.24 -13.17
C ALA A 141 -5.73 9.70 -13.28
N LEU A 142 -6.72 10.46 -12.77
CA LEU A 142 -8.15 10.10 -12.76
C LEU A 142 -8.94 10.66 -13.95
N GLN A 143 -8.27 11.26 -14.94
CA GLN A 143 -8.96 11.83 -16.09
C GLN A 143 -9.86 10.80 -16.79
N GLY A 144 -11.13 11.16 -17.02
CA GLY A 144 -12.11 10.28 -17.69
C GLY A 144 -12.72 9.19 -16.81
N ILE A 145 -12.28 9.02 -15.57
CA ILE A 145 -12.98 8.17 -14.60
C ILE A 145 -14.25 8.86 -14.12
N ASP A 146 -15.35 8.11 -14.04
CA ASP A 146 -16.63 8.63 -13.54
C ASP A 146 -16.46 9.19 -12.12
N LYS A 147 -16.73 10.47 -11.93
CA LYS A 147 -16.60 11.14 -10.62
C LYS A 147 -17.47 10.49 -9.53
N GLY A 148 -18.58 9.88 -9.90
CA GLY A 148 -19.44 9.14 -8.97
C GLY A 148 -18.82 7.81 -8.49
N ALA A 149 -17.80 7.31 -9.19
CA ALA A 149 -17.04 6.12 -8.80
C ALA A 149 -15.76 6.45 -8.01
N VAL A 150 -15.38 7.72 -7.89
CA VAL A 150 -14.18 8.17 -7.19
C VAL A 150 -14.52 8.58 -5.76
N ALA A 151 -13.74 8.08 -4.80
CA ALA A 151 -13.78 8.51 -3.40
C ALA A 151 -12.36 8.86 -2.93
N GLU A 152 -12.28 9.59 -1.82
CA GLU A 152 -11.03 9.91 -1.17
C GLU A 152 -11.16 9.68 0.35
N PHE A 153 -10.08 9.26 0.97
CA PHE A 153 -9.96 9.34 2.41
C PHE A 153 -9.49 10.74 2.78
N ALA A 154 -10.37 11.50 3.40
CA ALA A 154 -10.12 12.81 3.96
C ALA A 154 -10.33 12.71 5.47
N ASP A 155 -9.24 12.72 6.22
CA ASP A 155 -9.31 12.76 7.68
C ASP A 155 -8.57 13.99 8.18
N ASN A 156 -9.34 14.93 8.73
CA ASN A 156 -8.80 16.19 9.26
C ASN A 156 -8.36 16.09 10.73
N ASP A 157 -8.76 15.02 11.42
CA ASP A 157 -8.46 14.81 12.84
C ASP A 157 -7.40 13.72 13.06
N MET A 158 -6.72 13.28 12.00
CA MET A 158 -5.75 12.21 12.09
C MET A 158 -4.53 12.67 12.89
N GLN A 159 -4.31 12.02 14.02
CA GLN A 159 -3.05 12.10 14.73
C GLN A 159 -1.99 11.32 13.93
N PRO A 160 -0.69 11.59 14.10
CA PRO A 160 0.37 10.81 13.48
C PRO A 160 0.44 9.37 14.01
N ASP A 161 -0.60 8.92 14.65
CA ASP A 161 -0.75 7.59 15.21
C ASP A 161 -0.82 6.51 14.11
N GLY A 162 -0.48 5.30 14.48
CA GLY A 162 -0.46 4.19 13.55
C GLY A 162 0.82 4.10 12.73
N ILE A 163 1.88 4.79 13.14
CA ILE A 163 3.23 4.62 12.60
C ILE A 163 4.13 4.06 13.69
N VAL A 164 4.66 2.86 13.44
CA VAL A 164 5.70 2.26 14.27
C VAL A 164 7.04 2.73 13.75
N THR A 165 7.90 3.25 14.63
CA THR A 165 9.27 3.63 14.30
C THR A 165 10.24 2.93 15.26
N ILE A 166 11.19 2.21 14.69
CA ILE A 166 12.27 1.51 15.38
C ILE A 166 13.57 2.23 15.06
N THR A 167 14.30 2.66 16.08
CA THR A 167 15.65 3.20 15.90
C THR A 167 16.61 2.06 15.67
N SER A 168 17.37 2.12 14.58
CA SER A 168 18.39 1.13 14.26
C SER A 168 19.71 1.45 14.98
N PRO A 169 20.41 0.46 15.54
CA PRO A 169 21.75 0.64 16.06
C PRO A 169 22.84 0.58 14.96
N PHE A 170 22.45 0.39 13.70
CA PHE A 170 23.31 0.22 12.54
C PHE A 170 23.25 1.46 11.64
N ASP A 171 24.24 1.60 10.76
CA ASP A 171 24.19 2.60 9.69
C ASP A 171 23.07 2.29 8.67
N PHE A 172 22.88 3.21 7.71
CA PHE A 172 21.80 3.10 6.75
C PHE A 172 21.88 1.86 5.87
N GLU A 173 23.06 1.56 5.35
CA GLU A 173 23.28 0.42 4.43
C GLU A 173 23.08 -0.92 5.15
N GLU A 174 23.63 -1.07 6.35
CA GLU A 174 23.47 -2.28 7.16
C GLU A 174 22.02 -2.44 7.60
N THR A 175 21.33 -1.36 8.00
CA THR A 175 19.90 -1.39 8.34
C THR A 175 19.07 -1.86 7.14
N LEU A 176 19.32 -1.27 5.97
CA LEU A 176 18.62 -1.65 4.74
C LEU A 176 18.87 -3.11 4.37
N ALA A 177 20.12 -3.59 4.52
CA ALA A 177 20.47 -4.98 4.25
C ALA A 177 19.76 -5.94 5.20
N ARG A 178 19.72 -5.64 6.51
CA ARG A 178 19.04 -6.45 7.54
C ARG A 178 17.53 -6.54 7.31
N VAL A 179 16.89 -5.41 7.03
CA VAL A 179 15.45 -5.37 6.71
C VAL A 179 15.17 -6.21 5.47
N ASN A 180 15.99 -6.08 4.44
CA ASN A 180 15.86 -6.88 3.22
C ASN A 180 16.02 -8.38 3.50
N ALA A 181 17.04 -8.77 4.27
CA ALA A 181 17.27 -10.16 4.64
C ALA A 181 16.10 -10.74 5.46
N ALA A 182 15.52 -9.94 6.37
CA ALA A 182 14.36 -10.37 7.16
C ALA A 182 13.10 -10.55 6.29
N ILE A 183 12.90 -9.74 5.26
CA ILE A 183 11.83 -9.94 4.28
C ILE A 183 12.06 -11.23 3.49
N ASP A 184 13.26 -11.44 2.99
CA ASP A 184 13.61 -12.61 2.15
C ASP A 184 13.55 -13.93 2.94
N ALA A 185 13.80 -13.89 4.24
CA ALA A 185 13.69 -15.05 5.13
C ALA A 185 12.23 -15.51 5.32
N GLN A 186 11.25 -14.69 4.96
CA GLN A 186 9.83 -15.04 5.06
C GLN A 186 9.39 -15.72 3.76
N GLY A 187 9.26 -17.02 3.74
CA GLY A 187 9.00 -17.83 2.54
C GLY A 187 7.64 -17.60 1.86
N ASP A 188 6.78 -16.71 2.39
CA ASP A 188 5.45 -16.39 1.86
C ASP A 188 5.34 -14.91 1.38
N THR A 189 6.46 -14.21 1.26
CA THR A 189 6.49 -12.81 0.80
C THR A 189 6.93 -12.69 -0.65
N VAL A 190 6.43 -11.62 -1.29
CA VAL A 190 6.78 -11.17 -2.64
C VAL A 190 7.23 -9.71 -2.56
N ARG A 191 8.26 -9.35 -3.31
CA ARG A 191 8.69 -7.97 -3.46
C ARG A 191 7.94 -7.32 -4.61
N PHE A 192 7.47 -6.10 -4.41
CA PHE A 192 6.76 -5.31 -5.41
C PHE A 192 7.59 -4.15 -5.92
N GLY A 193 8.57 -3.68 -5.16
CA GLY A 193 9.45 -2.59 -5.57
C GLY A 193 10.30 -2.03 -4.44
N LEU A 194 11.16 -1.12 -4.84
CA LEU A 194 12.00 -0.31 -3.96
C LEU A 194 12.04 1.10 -4.54
N VAL A 195 11.86 2.11 -3.69
CA VAL A 195 11.94 3.51 -4.08
C VAL A 195 13.05 4.17 -3.28
N ASP A 196 14.11 4.57 -3.96
CA ASP A 196 15.18 5.39 -3.41
C ASP A 196 14.85 6.86 -3.67
N PHE A 197 14.27 7.52 -2.66
CA PHE A 197 13.87 8.91 -2.79
C PHE A 197 15.07 9.85 -2.87
N GLN A 198 16.20 9.50 -2.24
CA GLN A 198 17.42 10.29 -2.34
C GLN A 198 17.96 10.29 -3.77
N ALA A 199 18.05 9.12 -4.40
CA ALA A 199 18.47 9.02 -5.80
C ALA A 199 17.48 9.74 -6.75
N ASN A 200 16.17 9.59 -6.52
CA ASN A 200 15.15 10.29 -7.31
C ASN A 200 15.25 11.83 -7.20
N ALA A 201 15.51 12.35 -5.99
CA ALA A 201 15.69 13.80 -5.76
C ALA A 201 16.99 14.31 -6.40
N ALA A 202 18.06 13.52 -6.36
CA ALA A 202 19.33 13.87 -6.99
C ALA A 202 19.23 14.04 -8.52
N GLU A 203 18.32 13.33 -9.19
CA GLU A 203 18.02 13.55 -10.62
C GLU A 203 17.45 14.95 -10.91
N LEU A 204 16.92 15.60 -9.88
CA LEU A 204 16.32 16.94 -9.94
C LEU A 204 17.24 18.03 -9.32
N ASP A 205 18.48 17.67 -9.01
CA ASP A 205 19.40 18.54 -8.26
C ASP A 205 18.89 18.96 -6.88
N VAL A 206 18.01 18.16 -6.26
CA VAL A 206 17.48 18.35 -4.91
C VAL A 206 18.22 17.45 -3.93
N ALA A 207 18.76 18.04 -2.86
CA ALA A 207 19.40 17.31 -1.79
C ALA A 207 18.34 16.68 -0.86
N LEU A 208 18.44 15.37 -0.63
CA LEU A 208 17.66 14.61 0.34
C LEU A 208 18.58 13.73 1.18
N ARG A 209 18.24 13.54 2.46
CA ARG A 209 18.88 12.51 3.30
C ARG A 209 18.53 11.10 2.81
N PRO A 210 19.33 10.08 3.14
CA PRO A 210 19.01 8.70 2.83
C PRO A 210 17.58 8.35 3.24
N THR A 211 16.77 7.92 2.26
CA THR A 211 15.33 7.65 2.44
C THR A 211 14.92 6.62 1.40
N THR A 212 14.68 5.39 1.83
CA THR A 212 14.32 4.28 0.94
C THR A 212 13.06 3.59 1.42
N LEU A 213 12.08 3.43 0.51
CA LEU A 213 10.85 2.68 0.74
C LEU A 213 10.92 1.31 0.08
N ILE A 214 10.66 0.26 0.86
CA ILE A 214 10.56 -1.11 0.39
C ILE A 214 9.09 -1.50 0.33
N LEU A 215 8.65 -1.99 -0.84
CA LEU A 215 7.30 -2.47 -1.10
C LEU A 215 7.31 -4.00 -1.18
N PHE A 216 6.59 -4.66 -0.28
CA PHE A 216 6.54 -6.12 -0.23
C PHE A 216 5.19 -6.60 0.33
N GLY A 217 4.92 -7.90 0.29
CA GLY A 217 3.71 -8.44 0.90
C GLY A 217 3.63 -9.96 0.82
N GLY A 218 2.76 -10.53 1.65
CA GLY A 218 2.43 -11.95 1.62
C GLY A 218 1.06 -12.16 0.98
N PRO A 219 0.95 -12.62 -0.29
CA PRO A 219 -0.32 -12.77 -0.98
C PRO A 219 -1.34 -13.63 -0.24
N GLY A 220 -0.90 -14.73 0.37
CA GLY A 220 -1.78 -15.62 1.13
C GLY A 220 -2.32 -15.00 2.42
N PRO A 221 -1.47 -14.58 3.37
CA PRO A 221 -1.90 -13.87 4.58
C PRO A 221 -2.62 -12.55 4.27
N GLY A 222 -2.12 -11.78 3.31
CA GLY A 222 -2.71 -10.52 2.88
C GLY A 222 -4.11 -10.71 2.30
N GLY A 223 -4.32 -11.64 1.38
CA GLY A 223 -5.62 -11.94 0.80
C GLY A 223 -6.66 -12.29 1.87
N LYS A 224 -6.28 -13.09 2.88
CA LYS A 224 -7.16 -13.39 4.02
C LYS A 224 -7.51 -12.16 4.86
N ALA A 225 -6.54 -11.26 5.05
CA ALA A 225 -6.75 -10.05 5.84
C ALA A 225 -7.64 -9.04 5.09
N MET A 226 -7.50 -8.94 3.78
CA MET A 226 -8.20 -7.98 2.92
C MET A 226 -9.58 -8.46 2.43
N ALA A 227 -9.90 -9.76 2.54
CA ALA A 227 -11.14 -10.32 2.00
C ALA A 227 -12.42 -9.59 2.48
N ASP A 228 -12.43 -9.13 3.73
CA ASP A 228 -13.52 -8.36 4.34
C ASP A 228 -13.16 -6.86 4.55
N ALA A 229 -12.02 -6.42 4.04
CA ALA A 229 -11.47 -5.09 4.28
C ALA A 229 -10.66 -4.62 3.06
N VAL A 230 -11.31 -4.67 1.89
CA VAL A 230 -10.67 -4.49 0.58
C VAL A 230 -9.98 -3.13 0.41
N THR A 231 -10.45 -2.08 1.07
CA THR A 231 -9.84 -0.74 1.03
C THR A 231 -8.44 -0.70 1.66
N LEU A 232 -8.09 -1.67 2.53
CA LEU A 232 -6.74 -1.80 3.06
C LEU A 232 -5.69 -2.10 1.98
N CYS A 233 -6.11 -2.53 0.77
CA CYS A 233 -5.24 -2.66 -0.40
C CYS A 233 -4.60 -1.33 -0.82
N LEU A 234 -5.14 -0.19 -0.41
CA LEU A 234 -4.55 1.12 -0.69
C LEU A 234 -3.26 1.35 0.11
N ASP A 235 -3.27 1.09 1.42
CA ASP A 235 -2.23 1.53 2.34
C ASP A 235 -1.50 0.42 3.10
N ALA A 236 -2.24 -0.63 3.47
CA ALA A 236 -1.73 -1.70 4.31
C ALA A 236 -1.07 -2.83 3.52
N PHE A 237 -1.50 -3.01 2.28
CA PHE A 237 -1.03 -4.01 1.33
C PHE A 237 -0.86 -3.35 -0.05
N CYS A 238 0.28 -3.36 -0.71
CA CYS A 238 1.53 -3.92 -0.15
C CYS A 238 1.95 -3.26 1.16
N GLN A 239 2.68 -4.02 1.96
CA GLN A 239 3.32 -3.48 3.15
C GLN A 239 4.47 -2.57 2.73
N LYS A 240 4.71 -1.55 3.56
CA LYS A 240 5.68 -0.49 3.30
C LYS A 240 6.64 -0.41 4.46
N PHE A 241 7.93 -0.51 4.16
CA PHE A 241 8.99 -0.24 5.10
C PHE A 241 9.82 0.94 4.63
N LEU A 242 9.87 1.98 5.44
CA LEU A 242 10.68 3.15 5.22
C LEU A 242 11.94 3.07 6.08
N VAL A 243 13.09 2.92 5.44
CA VAL A 243 14.40 3.09 6.08
C VAL A 243 14.86 4.51 5.80
N TRP A 244 15.20 5.26 6.83
CA TRP A 244 15.55 6.67 6.69
C TRP A 244 16.53 7.14 7.77
N GLU A 245 17.38 8.11 7.40
CA GLU A 245 18.36 8.73 8.29
C GLU A 245 17.90 10.14 8.64
N ASP A 246 17.83 10.45 9.92
CA ASP A 246 17.40 11.77 10.42
C ASP A 246 18.52 12.83 10.35
N GLU A 247 18.21 14.06 10.82
CA GLU A 247 19.16 15.18 10.83
C GLU A 247 20.36 14.96 11.75
N GLN A 248 20.26 14.06 12.69
CA GLN A 248 21.32 13.70 13.64
C GLN A 248 22.16 12.51 13.14
N GLY A 249 21.84 11.95 11.96
CA GLY A 249 22.49 10.77 11.40
C GLY A 249 22.04 9.47 12.08
N VAL A 250 20.89 9.50 12.77
CA VAL A 250 20.30 8.31 13.36
C VAL A 250 19.40 7.62 12.34
N VAL A 251 19.56 6.32 12.18
CA VAL A 251 18.79 5.54 11.22
C VAL A 251 17.55 4.94 11.87
N HIS A 252 16.46 4.97 11.14
CA HIS A 252 15.15 4.49 11.57
C HIS A 252 14.53 3.55 10.53
N LEU A 253 13.74 2.59 11.04
CA LEU A 253 12.79 1.81 10.27
C LEU A 253 11.37 2.23 10.70
N SER A 254 10.57 2.73 9.76
CA SER A 254 9.18 3.08 10.02
C SER A 254 8.22 2.29 9.15
N PHE A 255 7.06 1.91 9.71
CA PHE A 255 6.00 1.21 8.99
C PHE A 255 4.63 1.46 9.65
N ASN A 256 3.57 1.13 8.92
CA ASN A 256 2.21 1.33 9.42
C ASN A 256 1.80 0.21 10.40
N ASP A 257 1.15 0.58 11.51
CA ASP A 257 0.32 -0.35 12.27
C ASP A 257 -0.96 -0.63 11.48
N LEU A 258 -1.18 -1.90 11.14
CA LEU A 258 -2.31 -2.29 10.29
C LEU A 258 -3.65 -2.20 11.00
N LEU A 259 -3.65 -2.28 12.34
CA LEU A 259 -4.88 -2.18 13.13
C LEU A 259 -5.35 -0.73 13.22
N ASP A 260 -4.42 0.22 13.26
CA ASP A 260 -4.75 1.64 13.24
C ASP A 260 -5.21 2.08 11.85
N LEU A 261 -4.59 1.56 10.78
CA LEU A 261 -5.11 1.74 9.42
C LEU A 261 -6.54 1.21 9.25
N ALA A 262 -6.82 0.03 9.81
CA ALA A 262 -8.16 -0.56 9.76
C ALA A 262 -9.19 0.29 10.55
N GLU A 263 -8.79 0.85 11.69
CA GLU A 263 -9.66 1.75 12.46
C GLU A 263 -10.00 3.00 11.68
N ARG A 264 -9.00 3.65 11.10
CA ARG A 264 -9.16 4.83 10.25
C ARG A 264 -10.10 4.58 9.07
N GLN A 265 -9.96 3.44 8.42
CA GLN A 265 -10.81 3.07 7.29
C GLN A 265 -12.16 2.45 7.73
N GLN A 266 -12.42 2.37 9.04
CA GLN A 266 -13.63 1.79 9.62
C GLN A 266 -13.89 0.34 9.16
N VAL A 267 -12.84 -0.44 8.95
CA VAL A 267 -12.92 -1.84 8.53
C VAL A 267 -12.64 -2.81 9.69
N PRO A 268 -13.13 -4.06 9.61
CA PRO A 268 -13.02 -5.00 10.72
C PRO A 268 -11.58 -5.42 11.02
N LYS A 269 -11.15 -5.31 12.26
CA LYS A 269 -9.84 -5.80 12.78
C LYS A 269 -9.90 -7.32 13.04
N ARG A 270 -10.11 -8.14 12.00
CA ARG A 270 -10.26 -9.59 12.12
C ARG A 270 -8.93 -10.30 12.43
N LEU A 271 -9.01 -11.57 12.85
CA LEU A 271 -7.84 -12.35 13.27
C LEU A 271 -6.71 -12.39 12.23
N PRO A 272 -6.96 -12.60 10.92
CA PRO A 272 -5.88 -12.59 9.93
C PRO A 272 -5.08 -11.28 9.92
N LEU A 273 -5.76 -10.14 10.01
CA LEU A 273 -5.10 -8.83 10.06
C LEU A 273 -4.24 -8.67 11.33
N ARG A 274 -4.77 -9.12 12.49
CA ARG A 274 -4.02 -9.09 13.76
C ARG A 274 -2.76 -9.95 13.72
N VAL A 275 -2.82 -11.11 13.09
CA VAL A 275 -1.67 -12.01 12.92
C VAL A 275 -0.61 -11.37 12.04
N VAL A 276 -1.01 -10.75 10.92
CA VAL A 276 -0.06 -10.03 10.04
C VAL A 276 0.58 -8.86 10.77
N ASN A 277 -0.23 -8.05 11.49
CA ASN A 277 0.28 -6.91 12.26
C ASN A 277 1.29 -7.33 13.34
N PHE A 278 0.97 -8.39 14.10
CA PHE A 278 1.87 -8.95 15.10
C PHE A 278 3.20 -9.42 14.47
N ARG A 279 3.12 -10.12 13.33
CA ARG A 279 4.31 -10.60 12.61
C ARG A 279 5.20 -9.44 12.15
N LEU A 280 4.61 -8.37 11.61
CA LEU A 280 5.36 -7.17 11.21
C LEU A 280 6.14 -6.59 12.40
N ASN A 281 5.46 -6.39 13.51
CA ASN A 281 6.08 -5.80 14.70
C ASN A 281 7.20 -6.67 15.29
N SER A 282 7.00 -8.00 15.40
CA SER A 282 7.97 -8.89 16.03
C SER A 282 9.20 -9.14 15.18
N VAL A 283 9.00 -9.59 13.93
CA VAL A 283 10.11 -10.02 13.06
C VAL A 283 11.11 -8.91 12.77
N PHE A 284 10.60 -7.68 12.56
CA PHE A 284 11.47 -6.58 12.16
C PHE A 284 12.07 -5.83 13.35
N SER A 285 11.46 -5.90 14.52
CA SER A 285 12.14 -5.51 15.76
C SER A 285 13.35 -6.41 16.04
N GLU A 286 13.17 -7.74 15.94
CA GLU A 286 14.24 -8.70 16.11
C GLU A 286 15.39 -8.53 15.09
N ALA A 287 15.06 -8.20 13.83
CA ALA A 287 16.05 -7.98 12.77
C ALA A 287 17.01 -6.80 13.05
N LEU A 288 16.57 -5.84 13.85
CA LEU A 288 17.34 -4.65 14.23
C LEU A 288 17.88 -4.71 15.66
N GLU A 289 17.73 -5.83 16.38
CA GLU A 289 18.41 -6.00 17.66
C GLU A 289 19.93 -6.13 17.45
N ALA A 290 20.69 -5.43 18.28
CA ALA A 290 22.13 -5.63 18.38
C ALA A 290 22.39 -7.03 18.96
N GLY A 291 23.03 -7.90 18.20
CA GLY A 291 23.39 -9.27 18.63
C GLY A 291 24.43 -9.30 19.76
#